data_e4a22a9160173d6746e1fa8e30447231
#
_entry.id   e4a22a9160173d6746e1fa8e30447231
#
_cell.length_a   1.000
_cell.length_b   1.000
_cell.length_c   1.000
_cell.angle_alpha   90.00
_cell.angle_beta   90.00
_cell.angle_gamma   90.00
#
_symmetry.space_group_name_H-M   'P 1'
#
loop_
_entity.id
_entity.type
_entity.pdbx_description
1 polymer ?
#
loop_
_entity_poly.entity_id
_entity_poly.type
_entity_poly.pdbx_seq_one_letter_code
_entity_poly.pdbx_strand_id
1 'polypeptide(L)'
;MNGDVIHVAAGSYVPSVPLTGMKTALDNTFEIHSNFSMIGGYPADAAEGAVADPVANETILDGDHAVCHVVAVTAAKMNGMKASLDGFTIKNGSSQFGSVGSTTIGGVKFYQSYGAGIFIGNATVDILNCKIVDNTDIRMGAIRVDAGAEALFDNCVVADNATKSTTTYNCGGLWADGAKLLRINNCTFSNNKASGVAPCIYVFGDTGGKTNVLISNTTISGNSVNPEHATLNGGGIYVRENGNLVIVNSTVYGNHSGKGGGIAVYGTAAKPSKAVIVSCTIAGNTTVTAGNGAGLQQAAVGGAIEVYNTLISGNTTDGAADDVAWFKDASYKVANSIIGGTVYNADGMAVAGAAFDPASMLSPLGDNGGATKTCVLLGDANPARQYGMSASELKILGETLDPAFGEAVSAIDQTGASRTGKTVIGAVVK
;
A
#
# COMPACT_ATOMS: atom_id res chain seq x y z
N MET A 1 24.75 16.75 10.66
CA MET A 1 23.42 16.68 10.01
C MET A 1 22.39 15.82 10.76
N ASN A 2 22.76 14.94 11.67
CA ASN A 2 21.76 14.22 12.46
C ASN A 2 20.99 15.19 13.36
N GLY A 3 19.65 15.18 13.24
CA GLY A 3 18.75 16.07 13.98
C GLY A 3 18.51 17.45 13.36
N ASP A 4 19.19 17.78 12.26
CA ASP A 4 18.95 19.04 11.54
C ASP A 4 17.63 19.03 10.81
N VAL A 5 17.05 20.21 10.58
CA VAL A 5 15.85 20.41 9.77
C VAL A 5 16.21 21.31 8.58
N ILE A 6 15.91 20.85 7.38
CA ILE A 6 16.12 21.57 6.14
C ILE A 6 14.77 22.02 5.59
N HIS A 7 14.54 23.32 5.54
CA HIS A 7 13.33 23.90 4.92
C HIS A 7 13.62 24.13 3.43
N VAL A 8 12.73 23.63 2.57
CA VAL A 8 12.90 23.73 1.11
C VAL A 8 11.77 24.56 0.52
N ALA A 9 12.14 25.58 -0.22
CA ALA A 9 11.19 26.48 -0.85
C ALA A 9 10.43 25.79 -2.01
N ALA A 10 9.32 26.38 -2.41
CA ALA A 10 8.60 26.00 -3.62
C ALA A 10 9.52 26.09 -4.85
N GLY A 11 9.41 25.13 -5.73
CA GLY A 11 10.21 25.06 -6.95
C GLY A 11 10.48 23.61 -7.39
N SER A 12 11.15 23.46 -8.52
CA SER A 12 11.55 22.17 -9.04
C SER A 12 13.07 22.00 -8.92
N TYR A 13 13.49 20.90 -8.33
CA TYR A 13 14.88 20.56 -8.04
C TYR A 13 15.25 19.26 -8.74
N VAL A 14 16.34 19.29 -9.51
CA VAL A 14 16.87 18.12 -10.22
C VAL A 14 18.14 17.63 -9.49
N PRO A 15 18.27 16.32 -9.21
CA PRO A 15 19.47 15.82 -8.54
C PRO A 15 20.68 15.91 -9.44
N SER A 16 21.81 16.37 -8.89
CA SER A 16 23.06 16.62 -9.63
C SER A 16 24.28 15.89 -9.07
N VAL A 17 24.09 15.09 -8.01
CA VAL A 17 25.16 14.36 -7.34
C VAL A 17 24.86 12.87 -7.40
N PRO A 18 25.79 12.03 -7.88
CA PRO A 18 25.59 10.59 -7.90
C PRO A 18 25.47 10.00 -6.49
N LEU A 19 24.65 8.96 -6.37
CA LEU A 19 24.54 8.13 -5.15
C LEU A 19 25.95 7.67 -4.71
N THR A 20 26.20 7.69 -3.43
CA THR A 20 27.48 7.26 -2.83
C THR A 20 27.96 5.93 -3.41
N GLY A 21 29.19 5.94 -3.95
CA GLY A 21 29.81 4.77 -4.62
C GLY A 21 29.45 4.59 -6.08
N MET A 22 28.57 5.42 -6.64
CA MET A 22 28.22 5.46 -8.06
C MET A 22 28.90 6.65 -8.77
N LYS A 23 28.89 6.70 -10.11
CA LYS A 23 29.71 7.68 -10.85
C LYS A 23 29.06 8.26 -12.11
N THR A 24 27.87 7.80 -12.49
CA THR A 24 27.23 8.24 -13.74
C THR A 24 26.13 9.26 -13.47
N ALA A 25 25.77 10.06 -14.44
CA ALA A 25 24.67 11.00 -14.32
C ALA A 25 23.32 10.29 -14.08
N LEU A 26 23.16 9.03 -14.53
CA LEU A 26 22.00 8.19 -14.25
C LEU A 26 21.84 7.89 -12.75
N ASP A 27 22.93 7.98 -11.99
CA ASP A 27 22.95 7.69 -10.55
C ASP A 27 22.72 8.93 -9.70
N ASN A 28 22.56 10.11 -10.30
CA ASN A 28 22.25 11.32 -9.56
C ASN A 28 20.97 11.13 -8.76
N THR A 29 20.99 11.51 -7.48
CA THR A 29 19.87 11.32 -6.56
C THR A 29 19.92 12.33 -5.41
N PHE A 30 18.79 12.61 -4.81
CA PHE A 30 18.74 13.24 -3.49
C PHE A 30 19.03 12.17 -2.44
N GLU A 31 20.32 12.04 -2.06
CA GLU A 31 20.73 11.04 -1.08
C GLU A 31 20.50 11.52 0.36
N ILE A 32 19.64 10.81 1.10
CA ILE A 32 19.41 11.01 2.52
C ILE A 32 20.32 10.04 3.29
N HIS A 33 21.53 10.50 3.58
CA HIS A 33 22.58 9.69 4.20
C HIS A 33 22.72 9.88 5.72
N SER A 34 21.92 10.77 6.30
CA SER A 34 21.91 11.07 7.73
C SER A 34 20.48 11.24 8.22
N ASN A 35 20.30 11.13 9.55
CA ASN A 35 18.97 11.26 10.16
C ASN A 35 18.61 12.74 10.38
N PHE A 36 18.25 13.44 9.31
CA PHE A 36 17.75 14.82 9.27
C PHE A 36 16.33 14.84 8.69
N SER A 37 15.64 15.94 8.90
CA SER A 37 14.32 16.19 8.32
C SER A 37 14.42 17.17 7.17
N MET A 38 13.77 16.87 6.03
CA MET A 38 13.53 17.81 4.95
C MET A 38 12.04 18.15 4.91
N ILE A 39 11.71 19.43 4.88
CA ILE A 39 10.33 19.92 4.81
C ILE A 39 10.20 20.83 3.60
N GLY A 40 9.39 20.42 2.62
CA GLY A 40 8.99 21.22 1.46
C GLY A 40 7.76 22.08 1.79
N GLY A 41 7.30 22.86 0.83
CA GLY A 41 6.08 23.66 0.97
C GLY A 41 6.30 25.07 1.54
N TYR A 42 7.52 25.55 1.59
CA TYR A 42 7.79 26.94 1.98
C TYR A 42 7.66 27.88 0.78
N PRO A 43 7.15 29.13 0.97
CA PRO A 43 7.20 30.16 -0.06
C PRO A 43 8.64 30.41 -0.53
N ALA A 44 8.83 30.82 -1.79
CA ALA A 44 10.17 31.11 -2.33
C ALA A 44 10.86 32.31 -1.63
N ASP A 45 10.08 33.20 -1.05
CA ASP A 45 10.48 34.37 -0.28
C ASP A 45 10.20 34.22 1.23
N ALA A 46 10.23 33.00 1.74
CA ALA A 46 9.87 32.66 3.11
C ALA A 46 10.69 33.50 4.12
N ALA A 47 9.98 34.25 4.97
CA ALA A 47 10.57 34.94 6.12
C ALA A 47 10.75 33.96 7.31
N GLU A 48 11.52 34.40 8.31
CA GLU A 48 11.62 33.66 9.58
C GLU A 48 10.23 33.43 10.19
N GLY A 49 9.96 32.18 10.59
CA GLY A 49 8.66 31.77 11.13
C GLY A 49 7.61 31.39 10.07
N ALA A 50 7.95 31.38 8.77
CA ALA A 50 7.04 30.87 7.74
C ALA A 50 6.63 29.42 8.03
N VAL A 51 5.39 29.09 7.71
CA VAL A 51 4.82 27.72 7.87
C VAL A 51 4.74 27.06 6.50
N ALA A 52 5.11 25.80 6.44
CA ALA A 52 5.03 25.00 5.23
C ALA A 52 3.55 24.75 4.84
N ASP A 53 3.25 24.93 3.56
CA ASP A 53 1.99 24.53 2.93
C ASP A 53 2.32 23.88 1.57
N PRO A 54 2.46 22.56 1.50
CA PRO A 54 2.84 21.88 0.27
C PRO A 54 1.77 21.89 -0.82
N VAL A 55 0.55 22.31 -0.50
CA VAL A 55 -0.53 22.49 -1.49
C VAL A 55 -0.38 23.84 -2.20
N ALA A 56 -0.12 24.91 -1.44
CA ALA A 56 0.07 26.25 -1.99
C ALA A 56 1.47 26.47 -2.57
N ASN A 57 2.48 25.83 -2.00
CA ASN A 57 3.89 26.03 -2.32
C ASN A 57 4.56 24.69 -2.71
N GLU A 58 4.19 24.14 -3.88
CA GLU A 58 4.66 22.83 -4.29
C GLU A 58 6.19 22.78 -4.42
N THR A 59 6.81 21.84 -3.72
CA THR A 59 8.26 21.55 -3.78
C THR A 59 8.47 20.23 -4.48
N ILE A 60 9.11 20.26 -5.64
CA ILE A 60 9.24 19.12 -6.54
C ILE A 60 10.68 18.61 -6.55
N LEU A 61 10.87 17.33 -6.25
CA LEU A 61 12.10 16.59 -6.54
C LEU A 61 11.89 15.86 -7.86
N ASP A 62 12.51 16.36 -8.93
CA ASP A 62 12.25 15.94 -10.31
C ASP A 62 13.42 15.13 -10.85
N GLY A 63 13.18 13.91 -11.26
CA GLY A 63 14.17 13.04 -11.89
C GLY A 63 14.46 13.37 -13.36
N ASP A 64 13.67 14.27 -13.98
CA ASP A 64 13.77 14.68 -15.39
C ASP A 64 13.83 13.49 -16.37
N HIS A 65 13.27 12.34 -16.00
CA HIS A 65 13.38 11.06 -16.71
C HIS A 65 14.84 10.61 -16.99
N ALA A 66 15.80 11.20 -16.29
CA ALA A 66 17.23 11.02 -16.52
C ALA A 66 17.96 10.28 -15.40
N VAL A 67 17.31 10.07 -14.25
CA VAL A 67 17.94 9.41 -13.08
C VAL A 67 17.23 8.13 -12.68
N CYS A 68 18.00 7.17 -12.16
CA CYS A 68 17.49 5.87 -11.74
C CYS A 68 16.67 5.94 -10.45
N HIS A 69 17.02 6.85 -9.55
CA HIS A 69 16.31 7.11 -8.29
C HIS A 69 16.22 8.62 -8.10
N VAL A 70 15.01 9.14 -7.89
CA VAL A 70 14.91 10.56 -7.51
C VAL A 70 15.42 10.74 -6.08
N VAL A 71 15.02 9.86 -5.15
CA VAL A 71 15.47 9.87 -3.76
C VAL A 71 16.06 8.51 -3.38
N ALA A 72 17.18 8.51 -2.70
CA ALA A 72 17.77 7.34 -2.07
C ALA A 72 17.96 7.58 -0.57
N VAL A 73 17.37 6.72 0.28
CA VAL A 73 17.52 6.80 1.73
C VAL A 73 18.54 5.75 2.16
N THR A 74 19.72 6.22 2.53
CA THR A 74 20.88 5.40 2.90
C THR A 74 21.30 5.58 4.37
N ALA A 75 20.57 6.43 5.11
CA ALA A 75 20.87 6.76 6.50
C ALA A 75 20.88 5.50 7.39
N ALA A 76 22.00 5.27 8.06
CA ALA A 76 22.11 4.17 9.00
C ALA A 76 21.13 4.34 10.17
N LYS A 77 20.60 3.23 10.70
CA LYS A 77 19.76 3.26 11.89
C LYS A 77 20.54 3.82 13.08
N MET A 78 19.96 4.81 13.73
CA MET A 78 20.46 5.37 14.98
C MET A 78 19.34 5.35 16.03
N ASN A 79 19.66 4.94 17.25
CA ASN A 79 18.70 4.90 18.36
C ASN A 79 18.06 6.28 18.58
N GLY A 80 16.73 6.33 18.46
CA GLY A 80 15.94 7.55 18.68
C GLY A 80 16.00 8.60 17.58
N MET A 81 16.76 8.36 16.50
CA MET A 81 16.83 9.26 15.34
C MET A 81 16.37 8.58 14.07
N LYS A 82 15.66 9.30 13.24
CA LYS A 82 15.19 8.87 11.91
C LYS A 82 15.30 10.00 10.90
N ALA A 83 15.37 9.66 9.63
CA ALA A 83 15.21 10.62 8.55
C ALA A 83 13.72 10.96 8.34
N SER A 84 13.43 12.11 7.75
CA SER A 84 12.07 12.48 7.37
C SER A 84 12.06 13.30 6.09
N LEU A 85 11.10 12.99 5.19
CA LEU A 85 10.69 13.84 4.07
C LEU A 85 9.25 14.23 4.26
N ASP A 86 8.95 15.51 4.22
CA ASP A 86 7.60 16.04 4.42
C ASP A 86 7.23 17.07 3.34
N GLY A 87 6.11 16.87 2.66
CA GLY A 87 5.52 17.83 1.74
C GLY A 87 6.18 17.93 0.36
N PHE A 88 6.75 16.86 -0.18
CA PHE A 88 7.39 16.84 -1.50
C PHE A 88 6.55 16.14 -2.56
N THR A 89 6.64 16.63 -3.81
CA THR A 89 6.28 15.87 -5.00
C THR A 89 7.55 15.23 -5.58
N ILE A 90 7.60 13.89 -5.65
CA ILE A 90 8.74 13.09 -6.12
C ILE A 90 8.33 12.43 -7.42
N LYS A 91 8.90 12.85 -8.55
CA LYS A 91 8.43 12.45 -9.88
C LYS A 91 9.54 12.26 -10.91
N ASN A 92 9.14 11.67 -12.04
CA ASN A 92 9.97 11.52 -13.24
C ASN A 92 11.27 10.73 -13.02
N GLY A 93 11.35 9.90 -11.97
CA GLY A 93 12.41 8.90 -11.88
C GLY A 93 12.26 7.86 -13.00
N SER A 94 13.38 7.42 -13.58
CA SER A 94 13.36 6.51 -14.72
C SER A 94 14.49 5.50 -14.64
N SER A 95 14.25 4.36 -14.00
CA SER A 95 15.23 3.28 -14.00
C SER A 95 15.42 2.68 -15.39
N GLN A 96 16.65 2.27 -15.75
CA GLN A 96 17.05 1.95 -17.12
C GLN A 96 17.32 0.46 -17.34
N PHE A 97 16.92 -0.06 -18.51
CA PHE A 97 17.37 -1.37 -19.01
C PHE A 97 18.84 -1.35 -19.39
N GLY A 98 19.58 -2.39 -18.99
CA GLY A 98 20.94 -2.65 -19.46
C GLY A 98 22.06 -1.97 -18.68
N SER A 99 21.78 -0.98 -17.87
CA SER A 99 22.73 -0.45 -16.89
C SER A 99 22.51 -1.16 -15.56
N VAL A 100 23.18 -2.27 -15.34
CA VAL A 100 23.10 -3.02 -14.08
C VAL A 100 24.19 -2.55 -13.12
N GLY A 101 24.33 -1.23 -12.96
CA GLY A 101 25.12 -0.64 -11.91
C GLY A 101 24.44 -0.88 -10.55
N SER A 102 25.26 -1.04 -9.54
CA SER A 102 24.80 -1.09 -8.16
C SER A 102 25.92 -0.67 -7.22
N THR A 103 25.53 -0.15 -6.08
CA THR A 103 26.46 0.10 -4.96
C THR A 103 25.92 -0.57 -3.69
N THR A 104 26.78 -0.83 -2.72
CA THR A 104 26.36 -1.38 -1.42
C THR A 104 26.61 -0.33 -0.35
N ILE A 105 25.55 0.11 0.32
CA ILE A 105 25.60 1.09 1.41
C ILE A 105 24.87 0.50 2.61
N GLY A 106 25.49 0.50 3.79
CA GLY A 106 24.88 -0.05 5.01
C GLY A 106 24.46 -1.53 4.91
N GLY A 107 25.12 -2.32 4.06
CA GLY A 107 24.80 -3.72 3.82
C GLY A 107 23.67 -3.96 2.81
N VAL A 108 23.02 -2.92 2.31
CA VAL A 108 21.99 -3.00 1.27
C VAL A 108 22.56 -2.68 -0.10
N LYS A 109 22.15 -3.43 -1.10
CA LYS A 109 22.56 -3.24 -2.48
C LYS A 109 21.56 -2.39 -3.25
N PHE A 110 21.94 -1.17 -3.56
CA PHE A 110 21.17 -0.24 -4.38
C PHE A 110 21.40 -0.55 -5.86
N TYR A 111 20.35 -1.02 -6.52
CA TYR A 111 20.37 -1.34 -7.95
C TYR A 111 19.73 -0.22 -8.77
N GLN A 112 20.35 0.19 -9.85
CA GLN A 112 19.81 1.18 -10.81
C GLN A 112 18.42 0.83 -11.38
N SER A 113 18.01 -0.41 -11.27
CA SER A 113 16.75 -0.92 -11.83
C SER A 113 15.59 -1.02 -10.84
N TYR A 114 15.70 -0.47 -9.62
CA TYR A 114 14.69 -0.59 -8.57
C TYR A 114 14.41 0.75 -7.90
N GLY A 115 13.13 1.04 -7.58
CA GLY A 115 12.75 2.20 -6.81
C GLY A 115 12.98 3.54 -7.52
N ALA A 116 12.39 3.71 -8.70
CA ALA A 116 12.65 4.90 -9.53
C ALA A 116 12.31 6.23 -8.86
N GLY A 117 11.25 6.28 -8.04
CA GLY A 117 10.95 7.45 -7.21
C GLY A 117 11.77 7.47 -5.93
N ILE A 118 11.65 6.41 -5.12
CA ILE A 118 12.33 6.32 -3.82
C ILE A 118 12.91 4.92 -3.62
N PHE A 119 14.20 4.84 -3.27
CA PHE A 119 14.82 3.61 -2.77
C PHE A 119 15.17 3.78 -1.29
N ILE A 120 14.57 2.96 -0.41
CA ILE A 120 14.86 2.96 1.03
C ILE A 120 15.68 1.71 1.36
N GLY A 121 16.92 1.91 1.75
CA GLY A 121 17.81 0.86 2.23
C GLY A 121 17.52 0.48 3.69
N ASN A 122 18.52 -0.06 4.38
CA ASN A 122 18.41 -0.41 5.82
C ASN A 122 18.37 0.86 6.70
N ALA A 123 17.30 1.63 6.60
CA ALA A 123 17.12 2.93 7.24
C ALA A 123 15.83 2.97 8.07
N THR A 124 15.72 3.98 8.95
CA THR A 124 14.46 4.36 9.58
C THR A 124 14.05 5.72 9.04
N VAL A 125 12.87 5.81 8.39
CA VAL A 125 12.43 7.02 7.70
C VAL A 125 10.92 7.23 7.77
N ASP A 126 10.50 8.48 7.91
CA ASP A 126 9.12 8.93 7.70
C ASP A 126 9.00 9.70 6.39
N ILE A 127 8.02 9.31 5.58
CA ILE A 127 7.61 9.99 4.34
C ILE A 127 6.21 10.53 4.60
N LEU A 128 6.09 11.84 4.72
CA LEU A 128 4.88 12.51 5.19
C LEU A 128 4.37 13.49 4.12
N ASN A 129 3.06 13.54 3.93
CA ASN A 129 2.41 14.51 3.04
C ASN A 129 3.02 14.59 1.63
N CYS A 130 3.60 13.49 1.14
CA CYS A 130 4.31 13.44 -0.13
C CYS A 130 3.44 12.87 -1.27
N LYS A 131 3.74 13.32 -2.49
CA LYS A 131 3.23 12.72 -3.73
C LYS A 131 4.39 12.01 -4.44
N ILE A 132 4.23 10.72 -4.72
CA ILE A 132 5.19 9.92 -5.49
C ILE A 132 4.48 9.51 -6.78
N VAL A 133 4.73 10.26 -7.86
CA VAL A 133 3.92 10.19 -9.07
C VAL A 133 4.78 10.16 -10.34
N ASP A 134 4.24 9.61 -11.43
CA ASP A 134 4.87 9.62 -12.77
C ASP A 134 6.30 9.03 -12.79
N ASN A 135 6.62 8.12 -11.86
CA ASN A 135 7.90 7.41 -11.88
C ASN A 135 7.78 6.14 -12.71
N THR A 136 8.79 5.85 -13.51
CA THR A 136 8.83 4.67 -14.35
C THR A 136 9.97 3.76 -13.96
N ASP A 137 9.63 2.62 -13.37
CA ASP A 137 10.60 1.61 -12.96
C ASP A 137 10.73 0.49 -14.01
N ILE A 138 11.82 -0.27 -13.92
CA ILE A 138 11.97 -1.47 -14.75
C ILE A 138 11.31 -2.66 -14.09
N ARG A 139 11.43 -2.81 -12.75
CA ARG A 139 11.01 -4.03 -12.06
C ARG A 139 10.29 -3.84 -10.73
N MET A 140 10.87 -3.11 -9.78
CA MET A 140 10.53 -3.25 -8.37
C MET A 140 9.89 -2.00 -7.77
N GLY A 141 8.97 -1.38 -8.51
CA GLY A 141 8.12 -0.31 -8.05
C GLY A 141 8.74 1.09 -8.11
N ALA A 142 7.89 2.09 -8.17
CA ALA A 142 8.32 3.47 -7.96
C ALA A 142 8.95 3.64 -6.58
N ILE A 143 8.52 2.83 -5.60
CA ILE A 143 9.08 2.79 -4.25
C ILE A 143 9.65 1.40 -3.97
N ARG A 144 10.90 1.34 -3.57
CA ARG A 144 11.56 0.15 -3.05
C ARG A 144 11.84 0.32 -1.56
N VAL A 145 11.38 -0.63 -0.72
CA VAL A 145 11.71 -0.73 0.71
C VAL A 145 12.44 -2.02 0.95
N ASP A 146 13.71 -1.95 1.30
CA ASP A 146 14.59 -3.11 1.33
C ASP A 146 14.81 -3.66 2.76
N ALA A 147 15.60 -4.71 2.83
CA ALA A 147 15.82 -5.49 4.03
C ALA A 147 16.25 -4.65 5.24
N GLY A 148 15.58 -4.91 6.36
CA GLY A 148 15.84 -4.26 7.63
C GLY A 148 15.28 -2.85 7.77
N ALA A 149 14.72 -2.23 6.72
CA ALA A 149 14.12 -0.91 6.79
C ALA A 149 12.92 -0.85 7.74
N GLU A 150 12.77 0.31 8.39
CA GLU A 150 11.55 0.72 9.10
C GLU A 150 11.06 2.02 8.45
N ALA A 151 9.93 1.97 7.76
CA ALA A 151 9.41 3.12 7.03
C ALA A 151 7.95 3.41 7.41
N LEU A 152 7.63 4.69 7.51
CA LEU A 152 6.26 5.19 7.61
C LEU A 152 5.96 6.02 6.37
N PHE A 153 4.85 5.72 5.69
CA PHE A 153 4.19 6.62 4.75
C PHE A 153 2.89 7.09 5.40
N ASP A 154 2.75 8.39 5.61
CA ASP A 154 1.53 8.97 6.19
C ASP A 154 1.04 10.15 5.34
N ASN A 155 -0.26 10.15 5.04
CA ASN A 155 -0.91 11.16 4.21
C ASN A 155 -0.24 11.35 2.83
N CYS A 156 0.17 10.22 2.20
CA CYS A 156 0.87 10.24 0.92
C CYS A 156 -0.02 9.79 -0.24
N VAL A 157 0.31 10.28 -1.43
CA VAL A 157 -0.28 9.84 -2.71
C VAL A 157 0.80 9.13 -3.53
N VAL A 158 0.56 7.86 -3.88
CA VAL A 158 1.42 7.06 -4.78
C VAL A 158 0.59 6.72 -6.01
N ALA A 159 0.78 7.47 -7.08
CA ALA A 159 -0.14 7.38 -8.21
C ALA A 159 0.57 7.49 -9.57
N ASP A 160 -0.06 6.91 -10.58
CA ASP A 160 0.33 7.04 -12.00
C ASP A 160 1.77 6.56 -12.28
N ASN A 161 2.31 5.70 -11.39
CA ASN A 161 3.63 5.10 -11.59
C ASN A 161 3.50 3.82 -12.44
N ALA A 162 4.56 3.52 -13.18
CA ALA A 162 4.52 2.39 -14.11
C ALA A 162 5.81 1.56 -14.12
N THR A 163 5.70 0.29 -14.57
CA THR A 163 6.88 -0.50 -14.94
C THR A 163 6.96 -0.72 -16.44
N LYS A 164 8.20 -0.77 -16.97
CA LYS A 164 8.48 -1.00 -18.39
C LYS A 164 8.89 -2.44 -18.72
N SER A 165 9.19 -3.26 -17.71
CA SER A 165 9.70 -4.61 -17.94
C SER A 165 8.64 -5.54 -18.47
N THR A 166 9.05 -6.47 -19.32
CA THR A 166 8.23 -7.61 -19.78
C THR A 166 8.44 -8.88 -18.93
N THR A 167 9.21 -8.79 -17.83
CA THR A 167 9.44 -9.95 -16.94
C THR A 167 8.27 -10.13 -15.98
N THR A 168 8.12 -11.35 -15.45
CA THR A 168 6.98 -11.77 -14.62
C THR A 168 6.93 -11.14 -13.23
N TYR A 169 8.04 -10.62 -12.71
CA TYR A 169 8.11 -10.05 -11.36
C TYR A 169 8.31 -8.54 -11.41
N ASN A 170 7.22 -7.80 -11.40
CA ASN A 170 7.21 -6.34 -11.48
C ASN A 170 6.14 -5.77 -10.58
N CYS A 171 6.38 -4.58 -10.03
CA CYS A 171 5.42 -3.84 -9.23
C CYS A 171 5.39 -2.38 -9.71
N GLY A 172 4.21 -1.80 -9.88
CA GLY A 172 4.09 -0.40 -10.34
C GLY A 172 4.28 0.61 -9.22
N GLY A 173 3.70 0.37 -8.05
CA GLY A 173 3.72 1.28 -6.93
C GLY A 173 4.87 1.02 -5.95
N LEU A 174 4.66 0.13 -4.97
CA LEU A 174 5.59 -0.11 -3.87
C LEU A 174 5.97 -1.59 -3.75
N TRP A 175 7.26 -1.88 -3.70
CA TRP A 175 7.82 -3.19 -3.43
C TRP A 175 8.56 -3.19 -2.09
N ALA A 176 8.06 -3.97 -1.12
CA ALA A 176 8.75 -4.23 0.14
C ALA A 176 9.36 -5.64 0.13
N ASP A 177 10.66 -5.75 0.46
CA ASP A 177 11.39 -7.02 0.50
C ASP A 177 12.31 -7.10 1.72
N GLY A 178 11.96 -7.92 2.68
CA GLY A 178 12.69 -8.05 3.93
C GLY A 178 12.56 -6.83 4.87
N ALA A 179 11.63 -5.91 4.59
CA ALA A 179 11.38 -4.77 5.44
C ALA A 179 11.00 -5.23 6.86
N LYS A 180 11.72 -4.72 7.87
CA LYS A 180 11.44 -5.04 9.27
C LYS A 180 10.04 -4.57 9.65
N LEU A 181 9.67 -3.35 9.23
CA LEU A 181 8.36 -2.80 9.42
C LEU A 181 8.09 -1.68 8.41
N LEU A 182 7.06 -1.85 7.58
CA LEU A 182 6.51 -0.79 6.74
C LEU A 182 5.11 -0.44 7.25
N ARG A 183 4.90 0.84 7.57
CA ARG A 183 3.58 1.39 7.93
C ARG A 183 3.09 2.31 6.81
N ILE A 184 1.85 2.13 6.41
CA ILE A 184 1.16 2.97 5.42
C ILE A 184 -0.14 3.43 6.06
N ASN A 185 -0.31 4.73 6.27
CA ASN A 185 -1.47 5.30 6.93
C ASN A 185 -2.01 6.50 6.16
N ASN A 186 -3.33 6.67 6.10
CA ASN A 186 -4.00 7.78 5.41
C ASN A 186 -3.54 8.02 3.96
N CYS A 187 -3.12 6.98 3.25
CA CYS A 187 -2.53 7.10 1.92
C CYS A 187 -3.51 6.75 0.79
N THR A 188 -3.22 7.26 -0.39
CA THR A 188 -3.88 6.86 -1.63
C THR A 188 -2.87 6.22 -2.57
N PHE A 189 -3.12 4.97 -2.98
CA PHE A 189 -2.37 4.27 -4.01
C PHE A 189 -3.28 4.08 -5.22
N SER A 190 -3.05 4.81 -6.31
CA SER A 190 -4.00 4.77 -7.44
C SER A 190 -3.34 4.77 -8.81
N ASN A 191 -3.99 4.12 -9.76
CA ASN A 191 -3.62 4.09 -11.18
C ASN A 191 -2.19 3.63 -11.47
N ASN A 192 -1.53 2.92 -10.52
CA ASN A 192 -0.22 2.37 -10.78
C ASN A 192 -0.32 1.17 -11.72
N LYS A 193 0.62 1.03 -12.64
CA LYS A 193 0.60 0.02 -13.71
C LYS A 193 1.83 -0.88 -13.64
N ALA A 194 1.60 -2.18 -13.70
CA ALA A 194 2.68 -3.15 -13.82
C ALA A 194 2.57 -3.96 -15.11
N SER A 195 3.72 -4.32 -15.65
CA SER A 195 3.79 -5.29 -16.75
C SER A 195 3.85 -6.73 -16.24
N GLY A 196 3.80 -6.94 -14.92
CA GLY A 196 3.90 -8.24 -14.27
C GLY A 196 2.95 -8.38 -13.08
N VAL A 197 3.40 -8.98 -11.97
CA VAL A 197 2.63 -9.14 -10.74
C VAL A 197 2.53 -7.82 -9.97
N ALA A 198 1.48 -7.68 -9.15
CA ALA A 198 1.30 -6.59 -8.18
C ALA A 198 1.44 -5.18 -8.76
N PRO A 199 0.49 -4.67 -9.53
CA PRO A 199 0.57 -3.31 -10.05
C PRO A 199 0.71 -2.23 -8.99
N CYS A 200 0.30 -2.50 -7.73
CA CYS A 200 0.33 -1.48 -6.70
C CYS A 200 1.27 -1.79 -5.54
N ILE A 201 0.97 -2.77 -4.67
CA ILE A 201 1.79 -3.07 -3.48
C ILE A 201 2.22 -4.55 -3.51
N TYR A 202 3.52 -4.79 -3.44
CA TYR A 202 4.09 -6.13 -3.34
C TYR A 202 4.81 -6.32 -2.00
N VAL A 203 4.32 -7.26 -1.20
CA VAL A 203 4.87 -7.64 0.11
C VAL A 203 5.59 -8.97 -0.05
N PHE A 204 6.91 -8.95 -0.07
CA PHE A 204 7.74 -10.10 -0.39
C PHE A 204 8.90 -10.25 0.61
N GLY A 205 9.20 -11.45 1.04
CA GLY A 205 10.19 -11.68 2.08
C GLY A 205 11.23 -12.77 1.75
N ASP A 206 11.53 -13.01 0.46
CA ASP A 206 12.39 -14.12 0.07
C ASP A 206 13.87 -13.89 0.37
N THR A 207 14.39 -12.72 0.00
CA THR A 207 15.83 -12.42 0.07
C THR A 207 16.24 -11.77 1.39
N GLY A 208 15.40 -10.92 1.95
CA GLY A 208 15.66 -10.15 3.16
C GLY A 208 15.07 -10.73 4.46
N GLY A 209 14.41 -11.88 4.38
CA GLY A 209 13.68 -12.47 5.51
C GLY A 209 12.19 -12.07 5.51
N LYS A 210 11.56 -12.03 6.69
CA LYS A 210 10.14 -11.66 6.79
C LYS A 210 9.94 -10.18 6.48
N THR A 211 8.92 -9.89 5.67
CA THR A 211 8.45 -8.52 5.42
C THR A 211 7.16 -8.28 6.20
N ASN A 212 7.14 -7.26 7.06
CA ASN A 212 5.96 -6.90 7.83
C ASN A 212 5.40 -5.56 7.34
N VAL A 213 4.13 -5.57 6.90
CA VAL A 213 3.44 -4.40 6.38
C VAL A 213 2.14 -4.18 7.14
N LEU A 214 1.96 -2.97 7.65
CA LEU A 214 0.75 -2.50 8.29
C LEU A 214 0.14 -1.37 7.46
N ILE A 215 -1.09 -1.57 6.98
CA ILE A 215 -1.84 -0.57 6.20
C ILE A 215 -3.06 -0.15 6.99
N SER A 216 -3.31 1.16 7.12
CA SER A 216 -4.49 1.70 7.77
C SER A 216 -5.05 2.91 7.03
N ASN A 217 -6.37 3.10 7.13
CA ASN A 217 -7.08 4.28 6.61
C ASN A 217 -6.72 4.64 5.16
N THR A 218 -6.39 3.65 4.34
CA THR A 218 -5.76 3.81 3.04
C THR A 218 -6.69 3.36 1.92
N THR A 219 -6.66 4.06 0.78
CA THR A 219 -7.36 3.67 -0.43
C THR A 219 -6.39 3.17 -1.48
N ILE A 220 -6.66 1.96 -1.99
CA ILE A 220 -5.88 1.30 -3.04
C ILE A 220 -6.82 1.08 -4.22
N SER A 221 -6.70 1.88 -5.30
CA SER A 221 -7.74 1.88 -6.34
C SER A 221 -7.23 2.07 -7.76
N GLY A 222 -7.89 1.41 -8.72
CA GLY A 222 -7.62 1.61 -10.15
C GLY A 222 -6.25 1.14 -10.62
N ASN A 223 -5.54 0.35 -9.81
CA ASN A 223 -4.24 -0.18 -10.20
C ASN A 223 -4.41 -1.38 -11.14
N SER A 224 -3.55 -1.52 -12.15
CA SER A 224 -3.78 -2.51 -13.20
C SER A 224 -2.50 -3.17 -13.73
N VAL A 225 -2.59 -4.46 -14.03
CA VAL A 225 -1.60 -5.14 -14.88
C VAL A 225 -1.83 -4.80 -16.35
N ASN A 226 -0.76 -4.85 -17.14
CA ASN A 226 -0.88 -4.80 -18.58
C ASN A 226 -1.68 -6.03 -19.08
N PRO A 227 -2.73 -5.85 -19.93
CA PRO A 227 -3.55 -6.94 -20.44
C PRO A 227 -2.77 -8.09 -21.09
N GLU A 228 -1.63 -7.81 -21.70
CA GLU A 228 -0.76 -8.83 -22.31
C GLU A 228 -0.14 -9.81 -21.28
N HIS A 229 -0.16 -9.46 -20.00
CA HIS A 229 0.37 -10.24 -18.89
C HIS A 229 -0.71 -10.68 -17.89
N ALA A 230 -1.93 -10.82 -18.36
CA ALA A 230 -3.15 -11.09 -17.59
C ALA A 230 -3.21 -12.45 -16.86
N THR A 231 -2.13 -13.20 -16.78
CA THR A 231 -2.07 -14.48 -16.04
C THR A 231 -1.52 -14.34 -14.62
N LEU A 232 -1.14 -13.14 -14.21
CA LEU A 232 -0.36 -12.89 -13.00
C LEU A 232 -1.24 -12.42 -11.83
N ASN A 233 -0.74 -12.57 -10.58
CA ASN A 233 -1.50 -12.38 -9.35
C ASN A 233 -1.38 -10.96 -8.79
N GLY A 234 -2.43 -10.53 -8.05
CA GLY A 234 -2.43 -9.35 -7.18
C GLY A 234 -2.62 -8.03 -7.90
N GLY A 235 -3.84 -7.52 -7.98
CA GLY A 235 -4.15 -6.20 -8.57
C GLY A 235 -3.79 -5.03 -7.65
N GLY A 236 -4.40 -4.99 -6.47
CA GLY A 236 -4.10 -3.99 -5.44
C GLY A 236 -2.90 -4.39 -4.60
N ILE A 237 -2.97 -5.54 -3.92
CA ILE A 237 -1.91 -6.02 -3.03
C ILE A 237 -1.56 -7.47 -3.35
N TYR A 238 -0.27 -7.78 -3.45
CA TYR A 238 0.21 -9.15 -3.51
C TYR A 238 1.13 -9.45 -2.33
N VAL A 239 0.72 -10.41 -1.49
CA VAL A 239 1.50 -10.90 -0.35
C VAL A 239 2.10 -12.25 -0.71
N ARG A 240 3.43 -12.36 -0.67
CA ARG A 240 4.10 -13.55 -1.13
C ARG A 240 5.30 -13.93 -0.24
N GLU A 241 5.53 -15.21 -0.09
CA GLU A 241 6.74 -15.84 0.48
C GLU A 241 7.36 -15.07 1.66
N ASN A 242 7.01 -15.45 2.90
CA ASN A 242 7.38 -14.75 4.14
C ASN A 242 6.82 -13.32 4.26
N GLY A 243 5.88 -12.90 3.40
CA GLY A 243 5.17 -11.64 3.53
C GLY A 243 4.09 -11.71 4.61
N ASN A 244 4.02 -10.71 5.47
CA ASN A 244 2.97 -10.52 6.46
C ASN A 244 2.28 -9.18 6.22
N LEU A 245 0.98 -9.20 6.04
CA LEU A 245 0.12 -8.02 5.86
C LEU A 245 -0.90 -7.95 6.99
N VAL A 246 -1.01 -6.80 7.62
CA VAL A 246 -2.20 -6.39 8.38
C VAL A 246 -2.78 -5.16 7.68
N ILE A 247 -4.06 -5.22 7.30
CA ILE A 247 -4.76 -4.08 6.71
C ILE A 247 -6.05 -3.81 7.47
N VAL A 248 -6.23 -2.54 7.86
CA VAL A 248 -7.37 -2.12 8.67
C VAL A 248 -8.00 -0.84 8.13
N ASN A 249 -9.31 -0.65 8.34
CA ASN A 249 -10.04 0.57 7.97
C ASN A 249 -9.70 1.08 6.56
N SER A 250 -9.60 0.20 5.57
CA SER A 250 -9.08 0.55 4.26
C SER A 250 -10.01 0.11 3.13
N THR A 251 -9.94 0.81 2.00
CA THR A 251 -10.74 0.51 0.82
C THR A 251 -9.85 0.03 -0.33
N VAL A 252 -10.13 -1.17 -0.87
CA VAL A 252 -9.45 -1.75 -2.04
C VAL A 252 -10.47 -1.84 -3.17
N TYR A 253 -10.38 -0.95 -4.17
CA TYR A 253 -11.47 -0.76 -5.12
C TYR A 253 -11.01 -0.64 -6.58
N GLY A 254 -11.67 -1.34 -7.48
CA GLY A 254 -11.50 -1.16 -8.92
C GLY A 254 -10.11 -1.51 -9.44
N ASN A 255 -9.35 -2.36 -8.74
CA ASN A 255 -8.06 -2.86 -9.21
C ASN A 255 -8.26 -4.03 -10.19
N HIS A 256 -7.33 -4.20 -11.11
CA HIS A 256 -7.39 -5.21 -12.17
C HIS A 256 -6.13 -6.04 -12.26
N SER A 257 -6.29 -7.37 -12.36
CA SER A 257 -5.17 -8.29 -12.62
C SER A 257 -5.61 -9.58 -13.31
N GLY A 258 -4.69 -10.49 -13.54
CA GLY A 258 -5.02 -11.82 -14.05
C GLY A 258 -5.78 -12.65 -13.01
N LYS A 259 -5.38 -12.54 -11.75
CA LYS A 259 -5.93 -13.28 -10.60
C LYS A 259 -5.80 -12.43 -9.34
N GLY A 260 -6.74 -12.54 -8.39
CA GLY A 260 -6.69 -11.77 -7.15
C GLY A 260 -6.69 -10.26 -7.39
N GLY A 261 -7.72 -9.72 -8.05
CA GLY A 261 -7.80 -8.32 -8.46
C GLY A 261 -7.61 -7.31 -7.34
N GLY A 262 -8.19 -7.55 -6.16
CA GLY A 262 -7.99 -6.73 -4.97
C GLY A 262 -6.72 -7.15 -4.22
N ILE A 263 -6.76 -8.30 -3.55
CA ILE A 263 -5.67 -8.83 -2.72
C ILE A 263 -5.41 -10.29 -3.10
N ALA A 264 -4.14 -10.66 -3.28
CA ALA A 264 -3.73 -12.05 -3.42
C ALA A 264 -2.69 -12.44 -2.36
N VAL A 265 -2.81 -13.66 -1.82
CA VAL A 265 -1.89 -14.20 -0.80
C VAL A 265 -1.34 -15.53 -1.27
N TYR A 266 -0.03 -15.61 -1.43
CA TYR A 266 0.68 -16.80 -1.82
C TYR A 266 1.78 -17.14 -0.82
N GLY A 267 1.83 -18.38 -0.38
CA GLY A 267 2.92 -18.89 0.44
C GLY A 267 3.15 -20.37 0.17
N THR A 268 4.34 -20.82 0.42
CA THR A 268 4.67 -22.25 0.44
C THR A 268 4.78 -22.73 1.89
N ALA A 269 4.83 -24.04 2.11
CA ALA A 269 5.06 -24.59 3.45
C ALA A 269 6.41 -24.12 4.06
N ALA A 270 7.43 -23.93 3.22
CA ALA A 270 8.75 -23.43 3.63
C ALA A 270 8.81 -21.92 3.84
N LYS A 271 7.96 -21.17 3.11
CA LYS A 271 7.88 -19.70 3.14
C LYS A 271 6.42 -19.27 3.25
N PRO A 272 5.80 -19.46 4.42
CA PRO A 272 4.39 -19.11 4.63
C PRO A 272 4.19 -17.60 4.62
N SER A 273 3.04 -17.19 4.12
CA SER A 273 2.58 -15.79 4.13
C SER A 273 1.29 -15.65 4.89
N LYS A 274 1.04 -14.46 5.44
CA LYS A 274 -0.20 -14.19 6.17
C LYS A 274 -0.78 -12.83 5.78
N ALA A 275 -2.10 -12.79 5.62
CA ALA A 275 -2.85 -11.52 5.55
C ALA A 275 -3.94 -11.52 6.62
N VAL A 276 -4.05 -10.43 7.37
CA VAL A 276 -5.14 -10.16 8.31
C VAL A 276 -5.84 -8.88 7.86
N ILE A 277 -7.14 -8.99 7.59
CA ILE A 277 -7.97 -7.96 6.98
C ILE A 277 -9.08 -7.60 7.96
N VAL A 278 -9.09 -6.36 8.46
CA VAL A 278 -10.02 -5.93 9.51
C VAL A 278 -10.73 -4.65 9.10
N SER A 279 -12.07 -4.62 9.21
CA SER A 279 -12.88 -3.41 8.94
C SER A 279 -12.57 -2.78 7.57
N CYS A 280 -12.37 -3.59 6.54
CA CYS A 280 -12.06 -3.14 5.19
C CYS A 280 -13.26 -3.24 4.25
N THR A 281 -13.21 -2.52 3.13
CA THR A 281 -14.13 -2.67 2.00
C THR A 281 -13.32 -3.06 0.76
N ILE A 282 -13.60 -4.23 0.19
CA ILE A 282 -12.93 -4.76 -1.01
C ILE A 282 -14.00 -4.96 -2.08
N ALA A 283 -14.09 -4.05 -3.06
CA ALA A 283 -15.18 -4.03 -4.01
C ALA A 283 -14.78 -3.54 -5.41
N GLY A 284 -15.54 -3.93 -6.42
CA GLY A 284 -15.35 -3.48 -7.80
C GLY A 284 -14.03 -3.92 -8.44
N ASN A 285 -13.26 -4.81 -7.79
CA ASN A 285 -12.02 -5.32 -8.39
C ASN A 285 -12.35 -6.39 -9.43
N THR A 286 -11.46 -6.52 -10.42
CA THR A 286 -11.70 -7.42 -11.57
C THR A 286 -10.50 -8.31 -11.86
N THR A 287 -10.79 -9.50 -12.40
CA THR A 287 -9.77 -10.41 -12.92
C THR A 287 -10.11 -10.91 -14.32
N VAL A 288 -9.11 -11.46 -15.02
CA VAL A 288 -9.29 -12.08 -16.35
C VAL A 288 -9.64 -13.56 -16.21
N THR A 289 -9.17 -14.22 -15.17
CA THR A 289 -9.33 -15.67 -15.02
C THR A 289 -10.36 -15.99 -13.93
N ALA A 290 -11.50 -16.53 -14.34
CA ALA A 290 -12.59 -16.90 -13.44
C ALA A 290 -12.19 -17.89 -12.35
N GLY A 291 -12.85 -17.80 -11.18
CA GLY A 291 -12.60 -18.67 -10.03
C GLY A 291 -11.28 -18.40 -9.30
N ASN A 292 -10.67 -17.25 -9.53
CA ASN A 292 -9.43 -16.85 -8.87
C ASN A 292 -9.61 -15.66 -7.91
N GLY A 293 -10.85 -15.37 -7.50
CA GLY A 293 -11.16 -14.37 -6.48
C GLY A 293 -10.79 -12.96 -6.89
N ALA A 294 -11.65 -12.29 -7.65
CA ALA A 294 -11.40 -10.91 -8.08
C ALA A 294 -11.24 -9.94 -6.90
N GLY A 295 -11.91 -10.17 -5.77
CA GLY A 295 -11.71 -9.41 -4.54
C GLY A 295 -10.51 -9.91 -3.73
N LEU A 296 -10.53 -11.20 -3.36
CA LEU A 296 -9.52 -11.82 -2.51
C LEU A 296 -9.16 -13.21 -3.01
N GLN A 297 -7.88 -13.47 -3.20
CA GLN A 297 -7.36 -14.77 -3.59
C GLN A 297 -6.44 -15.36 -2.53
N GLN A 298 -6.71 -16.60 -2.11
CA GLN A 298 -5.75 -17.47 -1.45
C GLN A 298 -5.13 -18.36 -2.52
N ALA A 299 -3.89 -18.08 -2.91
CA ALA A 299 -3.29 -18.63 -4.12
C ALA A 299 -2.49 -19.93 -3.89
N ALA A 300 -2.21 -20.29 -2.63
CA ALA A 300 -1.48 -21.52 -2.29
C ALA A 300 -1.69 -21.93 -0.83
N VAL A 301 -1.37 -23.17 -0.50
CA VAL A 301 -1.54 -23.78 0.83
C VAL A 301 -0.81 -23.07 1.97
N GLY A 302 0.33 -22.45 1.71
CA GLY A 302 1.09 -21.67 2.70
C GLY A 302 0.65 -20.23 2.85
N GLY A 303 -0.40 -19.79 2.16
CA GLY A 303 -0.99 -18.47 2.31
C GLY A 303 -2.14 -18.48 3.31
N ALA A 304 -1.94 -17.98 4.53
CA ALA A 304 -3.00 -17.88 5.55
C ALA A 304 -3.75 -16.56 5.42
N ILE A 305 -5.09 -16.60 5.56
CA ILE A 305 -5.94 -15.40 5.48
C ILE A 305 -6.90 -15.36 6.66
N GLU A 306 -6.99 -14.22 7.33
CA GLU A 306 -7.99 -13.95 8.36
C GLU A 306 -8.77 -12.68 8.00
N VAL A 307 -10.10 -12.76 8.00
CA VAL A 307 -11.03 -11.70 7.60
C VAL A 307 -11.99 -11.41 8.75
N TYR A 308 -11.95 -10.18 9.24
CA TYR A 308 -12.78 -9.74 10.35
C TYR A 308 -13.48 -8.41 10.00
N ASN A 309 -14.75 -8.31 10.32
CA ASN A 309 -15.54 -7.08 10.16
C ASN A 309 -15.42 -6.43 8.77
N THR A 310 -15.22 -7.21 7.74
CA THR A 310 -14.83 -6.77 6.39
C THR A 310 -15.90 -7.10 5.36
N LEU A 311 -16.12 -6.17 4.43
CA LEU A 311 -16.98 -6.33 3.27
C LEU A 311 -16.14 -6.69 2.04
N ILE A 312 -16.38 -7.86 1.44
CA ILE A 312 -15.79 -8.29 0.16
C ILE A 312 -16.94 -8.63 -0.77
N SER A 313 -17.36 -7.70 -1.62
CA SER A 313 -18.52 -7.91 -2.48
C SER A 313 -18.52 -7.01 -3.72
N GLY A 314 -19.11 -7.49 -4.81
CA GLY A 314 -19.17 -6.79 -6.08
C GLY A 314 -17.88 -6.86 -6.90
N ASN A 315 -17.03 -7.84 -6.63
CA ASN A 315 -15.85 -8.11 -7.42
C ASN A 315 -16.18 -9.14 -8.51
N THR A 316 -15.64 -8.99 -9.71
CA THR A 316 -16.09 -9.76 -10.87
C THR A 316 -14.96 -10.24 -11.78
N THR A 317 -15.24 -11.35 -12.48
CA THR A 317 -14.48 -11.81 -13.64
C THR A 317 -15.43 -11.84 -14.85
N ASP A 318 -15.11 -11.10 -15.91
CA ASP A 318 -15.97 -10.96 -17.10
C ASP A 318 -17.44 -10.62 -16.74
N GLY A 319 -17.65 -9.79 -15.72
CA GLY A 319 -18.95 -9.38 -15.25
C GLY A 319 -19.68 -10.40 -14.35
N ALA A 320 -19.16 -11.61 -14.18
CA ALA A 320 -19.69 -12.60 -13.25
C ALA A 320 -19.08 -12.40 -11.84
N ALA A 321 -19.86 -12.63 -10.79
CA ALA A 321 -19.40 -12.53 -9.42
C ALA A 321 -18.25 -13.50 -9.14
N ASP A 322 -17.14 -12.98 -8.61
CA ASP A 322 -15.92 -13.74 -8.26
C ASP A 322 -15.22 -13.09 -7.06
N ASP A 323 -15.93 -12.98 -5.95
CA ASP A 323 -15.47 -12.20 -4.81
C ASP A 323 -14.26 -12.81 -4.10
N VAL A 324 -14.27 -14.12 -3.83
CA VAL A 324 -13.21 -14.80 -3.07
C VAL A 324 -12.91 -16.18 -3.64
N ALA A 325 -11.63 -16.51 -3.76
CA ALA A 325 -11.17 -17.87 -4.01
C ALA A 325 -10.31 -18.39 -2.86
N TRP A 326 -10.74 -19.49 -2.26
CA TRP A 326 -10.00 -20.22 -1.22
C TRP A 326 -9.20 -21.35 -1.82
N PHE A 327 -7.93 -21.49 -1.41
CA PHE A 327 -7.12 -22.62 -1.83
C PHE A 327 -7.45 -23.84 -0.97
N LYS A 328 -7.57 -25.02 -1.60
CA LYS A 328 -7.86 -26.27 -0.90
C LYS A 328 -6.80 -26.53 0.19
N ASP A 329 -7.26 -26.93 1.37
CA ASP A 329 -6.42 -27.28 2.54
C ASP A 329 -5.58 -26.12 3.10
N ALA A 330 -5.76 -24.89 2.63
CA ALA A 330 -5.11 -23.72 3.20
C ALA A 330 -5.91 -23.16 4.40
N SER A 331 -5.20 -22.49 5.33
CA SER A 331 -5.82 -21.91 6.52
C SER A 331 -6.51 -20.59 6.19
N TYR A 332 -7.79 -20.48 6.53
CA TYR A 332 -8.51 -19.21 6.51
C TYR A 332 -9.48 -19.09 7.67
N LYS A 333 -9.83 -17.85 8.03
CA LYS A 333 -10.84 -17.52 9.03
C LYS A 333 -11.70 -16.35 8.54
N VAL A 334 -13.01 -16.42 8.75
CA VAL A 334 -13.95 -15.33 8.45
C VAL A 334 -14.84 -15.15 9.67
N ALA A 335 -15.00 -13.91 10.16
CA ALA A 335 -15.91 -13.58 11.23
C ALA A 335 -16.50 -12.17 11.06
N ASN A 336 -17.78 -12.00 11.43
CA ASN A 336 -18.50 -10.72 11.35
C ASN A 336 -18.29 -9.99 10.00
N SER A 337 -18.39 -10.71 8.89
CA SER A 337 -17.99 -10.19 7.58
C SER A 337 -19.04 -10.50 6.53
N ILE A 338 -18.94 -9.80 5.39
CA ILE A 338 -19.76 -10.09 4.20
C ILE A 338 -18.83 -10.53 3.09
N ILE A 339 -19.12 -11.70 2.49
CA ILE A 339 -18.42 -12.22 1.33
C ILE A 339 -19.44 -12.53 0.23
N GLY A 340 -19.31 -11.90 -0.91
CA GLY A 340 -20.33 -11.93 -1.96
C GLY A 340 -21.65 -11.38 -1.43
N GLY A 341 -22.69 -12.17 -1.55
CA GLY A 341 -24.01 -11.85 -0.95
C GLY A 341 -24.22 -12.39 0.45
N THR A 342 -23.27 -13.15 1.02
CA THR A 342 -23.44 -13.88 2.27
C THR A 342 -22.90 -13.11 3.48
N VAL A 343 -23.70 -12.96 4.50
CA VAL A 343 -23.33 -12.38 5.81
C VAL A 343 -22.86 -13.48 6.75
N TYR A 344 -21.70 -13.31 7.36
CA TYR A 344 -21.12 -14.24 8.34
C TYR A 344 -21.13 -13.62 9.74
N ASN A 345 -21.53 -14.41 10.75
CA ASN A 345 -21.52 -14.02 12.16
C ASN A 345 -20.12 -14.15 12.81
N ALA A 346 -20.04 -13.96 14.12
CA ALA A 346 -18.78 -14.07 14.90
C ALA A 346 -18.12 -15.45 14.83
N ASP A 347 -18.93 -16.51 14.67
CA ASP A 347 -18.46 -17.89 14.57
C ASP A 347 -18.08 -18.28 13.13
N GLY A 348 -18.21 -17.35 12.17
CA GLY A 348 -17.99 -17.61 10.77
C GLY A 348 -19.09 -18.43 10.08
N MET A 349 -20.28 -18.46 10.66
CA MET A 349 -21.44 -19.13 10.08
C MET A 349 -22.32 -18.15 9.29
N ALA A 350 -22.87 -18.60 8.17
CA ALA A 350 -23.80 -17.81 7.37
C ALA A 350 -25.07 -17.48 8.18
N VAL A 351 -25.49 -16.23 8.15
CA VAL A 351 -26.70 -15.74 8.81
C VAL A 351 -27.91 -15.95 7.90
N ALA A 352 -28.83 -16.82 8.31
CA ALA A 352 -30.02 -17.10 7.54
C ALA A 352 -30.90 -15.86 7.36
N GLY A 353 -31.35 -15.60 6.13
CA GLY A 353 -32.23 -14.48 5.78
C GLY A 353 -31.52 -13.12 5.70
N ALA A 354 -30.22 -13.01 6.00
CA ALA A 354 -29.43 -11.82 5.76
C ALA A 354 -28.69 -11.95 4.41
N ALA A 355 -28.94 -11.03 3.48
CA ALA A 355 -28.29 -10.99 2.18
C ALA A 355 -27.82 -9.58 1.86
N PHE A 356 -26.68 -9.47 1.21
CA PHE A 356 -26.09 -8.21 0.77
C PHE A 356 -26.05 -8.16 -0.76
N ASP A 357 -26.54 -7.08 -1.32
CA ASP A 357 -26.47 -6.80 -2.75
C ASP A 357 -25.59 -5.56 -2.99
N PRO A 358 -24.37 -5.72 -3.53
CA PRO A 358 -23.46 -4.60 -3.72
C PRO A 358 -24.01 -3.53 -4.68
N ALA A 359 -24.85 -3.91 -5.64
CA ALA A 359 -25.40 -2.97 -6.62
C ALA A 359 -26.36 -1.94 -6.00
N SER A 360 -27.07 -2.31 -4.93
CA SER A 360 -28.04 -1.44 -4.25
C SER A 360 -27.60 -1.01 -2.85
N MET A 361 -26.64 -1.69 -2.23
CA MET A 361 -26.26 -1.51 -0.83
C MET A 361 -24.87 -0.90 -0.61
N LEU A 362 -24.09 -0.68 -1.68
CA LEU A 362 -22.76 -0.07 -1.62
C LEU A 362 -22.65 1.06 -2.65
N SER A 363 -22.12 2.20 -2.25
CA SER A 363 -21.82 3.29 -3.20
C SER A 363 -20.58 2.97 -4.04
N PRO A 364 -20.43 3.56 -5.24
CA PRO A 364 -19.13 3.68 -5.88
C PRO A 364 -18.11 4.37 -4.98
N LEU A 365 -16.81 4.23 -5.33
CA LEU A 365 -15.73 4.94 -4.67
C LEU A 365 -15.91 6.46 -4.86
N GLY A 366 -15.91 7.20 -3.77
CA GLY A 366 -16.12 8.65 -3.78
C GLY A 366 -15.48 9.35 -2.60
N ASP A 367 -15.52 10.68 -2.62
CA ASP A 367 -15.16 11.49 -1.47
C ASP A 367 -16.33 11.49 -0.47
N ASN A 368 -16.13 10.83 0.64
CA ASN A 368 -17.12 10.70 1.72
C ASN A 368 -16.63 11.35 3.02
N GLY A 369 -15.62 12.20 2.92
CA GLY A 369 -14.88 12.80 4.03
C GLY A 369 -13.71 11.92 4.50
N GLY A 370 -12.77 12.52 5.24
CA GLY A 370 -11.52 11.88 5.63
C GLY A 370 -10.38 12.15 4.63
N ALA A 371 -9.22 11.54 4.86
CA ALA A 371 -8.02 11.76 4.06
C ALA A 371 -8.06 11.07 2.69
N THR A 372 -8.88 10.03 2.55
CA THR A 372 -8.89 9.16 1.36
C THR A 372 -10.32 8.84 0.90
N LYS A 373 -10.51 8.54 -0.38
CA LYS A 373 -11.82 8.14 -0.94
C LYS A 373 -12.28 6.80 -0.37
N THR A 374 -13.59 6.63 -0.22
CA THR A 374 -14.21 5.43 0.36
C THR A 374 -15.48 5.02 -0.38
N CYS A 375 -16.02 3.84 -0.05
CA CYS A 375 -17.38 3.44 -0.40
C CYS A 375 -18.25 3.49 0.85
N VAL A 376 -19.48 4.02 0.77
CA VAL A 376 -20.41 4.07 1.88
C VAL A 376 -21.55 3.06 1.71
N LEU A 377 -22.10 2.61 2.84
CA LEU A 377 -23.24 1.71 2.86
C LEU A 377 -24.52 2.48 2.53
N LEU A 378 -25.34 1.94 1.62
CA LEU A 378 -26.61 2.50 1.22
C LEU A 378 -27.78 1.78 1.90
N GLY A 379 -28.82 2.52 2.25
CA GLY A 379 -30.05 2.00 2.86
C GLY A 379 -29.91 1.65 4.34
N ASP A 380 -31.01 1.93 5.10
CA ASP A 380 -31.05 1.69 6.56
C ASP A 380 -31.14 0.20 6.92
N ALA A 381 -31.79 -0.60 6.06
CA ALA A 381 -31.93 -2.05 6.23
C ALA A 381 -30.68 -2.85 5.79
N ASN A 382 -29.57 -2.16 5.47
CA ASN A 382 -28.34 -2.80 5.01
C ASN A 382 -27.78 -3.73 6.10
N PRO A 383 -27.60 -5.05 5.84
CA PRO A 383 -27.13 -6.01 6.85
C PRO A 383 -25.73 -5.68 7.37
N ALA A 384 -24.90 -5.00 6.61
CA ALA A 384 -23.59 -4.56 7.08
C ALA A 384 -23.67 -3.63 8.32
N ARG A 385 -24.83 -3.02 8.59
CA ARG A 385 -25.04 -2.17 9.77
C ARG A 385 -25.43 -2.93 11.03
N GLN A 386 -25.64 -4.25 10.94
CA GLN A 386 -26.21 -5.05 12.03
C GLN A 386 -25.26 -6.15 12.54
N TYR A 387 -24.42 -6.70 11.69
CA TYR A 387 -23.63 -7.90 11.98
C TYR A 387 -22.15 -7.65 12.17
N GLY A 388 -21.74 -6.39 12.29
CA GLY A 388 -20.34 -6.04 12.53
C GLY A 388 -19.91 -6.25 13.98
N MET A 389 -18.62 -6.14 14.20
CA MET A 389 -18.01 -6.15 15.53
C MET A 389 -18.27 -4.83 16.25
N SER A 390 -18.46 -4.89 17.56
CA SER A 390 -18.48 -3.72 18.42
C SER A 390 -17.10 -3.06 18.52
N ALA A 391 -17.04 -1.80 18.93
CA ALA A 391 -15.79 -1.09 19.14
C ALA A 391 -14.85 -1.79 20.13
N SER A 392 -15.41 -2.42 21.19
CA SER A 392 -14.63 -3.18 22.17
C SER A 392 -14.01 -4.45 21.59
N GLU A 393 -14.76 -5.20 20.78
CA GLU A 393 -14.23 -6.38 20.08
C GLU A 393 -13.15 -6.02 19.08
N LEU A 394 -13.34 -4.94 18.30
CA LEU A 394 -12.34 -4.43 17.38
C LEU A 394 -11.07 -3.98 18.11
N LYS A 395 -11.20 -3.30 19.26
CA LYS A 395 -10.05 -2.90 20.08
C LYS A 395 -9.24 -4.11 20.53
N ILE A 396 -9.87 -5.12 21.12
CA ILE A 396 -9.21 -6.35 21.55
C ILE A 396 -8.52 -7.04 20.38
N LEU A 397 -9.20 -7.16 19.24
CA LEU A 397 -8.59 -7.74 18.04
C LEU A 397 -7.38 -6.93 17.56
N GLY A 398 -7.50 -5.60 17.47
CA GLY A 398 -6.41 -4.72 17.05
C GLY A 398 -5.19 -4.82 17.97
N GLU A 399 -5.39 -4.86 19.28
CA GLU A 399 -4.31 -5.03 20.26
C GLU A 399 -3.57 -6.38 20.15
N THR A 400 -4.27 -7.43 19.69
CA THR A 400 -3.63 -8.73 19.42
C THR A 400 -2.80 -8.74 18.14
N LEU A 401 -3.10 -7.86 17.20
CA LEU A 401 -2.38 -7.74 15.93
C LEU A 401 -1.15 -6.81 16.06
N ASP A 402 -1.39 -5.64 16.59
CA ASP A 402 -0.37 -4.63 16.94
C ASP A 402 -1.03 -3.61 17.90
N PRO A 403 -0.50 -3.36 19.08
CA PRO A 403 -1.09 -2.43 20.06
C PRO A 403 -1.39 -1.03 19.50
N ALA A 404 -0.58 -0.55 18.55
CA ALA A 404 -0.78 0.74 17.91
C ALA A 404 -2.05 0.79 17.02
N PHE A 405 -2.55 -0.36 16.57
CA PHE A 405 -3.77 -0.44 15.75
C PHE A 405 -5.04 -0.62 16.55
N GLY A 406 -5.00 -1.17 17.77
CA GLY A 406 -6.18 -1.46 18.56
C GLY A 406 -7.06 -0.24 18.77
N GLU A 407 -6.49 0.87 19.14
CA GLU A 407 -7.21 2.12 19.36
C GLU A 407 -7.74 2.72 18.05
N ALA A 408 -6.92 2.75 17.01
CA ALA A 408 -7.30 3.28 15.70
C ALA A 408 -8.49 2.52 15.10
N VAL A 409 -8.49 1.18 15.18
CA VAL A 409 -9.59 0.35 14.65
C VAL A 409 -10.90 0.54 15.41
N SER A 410 -10.84 0.75 16.73
CA SER A 410 -12.03 0.87 17.56
C SER A 410 -12.62 2.28 17.61
N ALA A 411 -11.80 3.31 17.53
CA ALA A 411 -12.21 4.69 17.77
C ALA A 411 -12.88 5.33 16.55
N ILE A 412 -12.30 5.20 15.39
CA ILE A 412 -12.76 5.85 14.14
C ILE A 412 -12.76 4.87 12.96
N ASP A 413 -13.52 5.23 11.94
CA ASP A 413 -13.50 4.58 10.62
C ASP A 413 -12.53 5.29 9.66
N GLN A 414 -12.45 4.84 8.40
CA GLN A 414 -11.59 5.43 7.37
C GLN A 414 -11.91 6.91 7.08
N THR A 415 -13.14 7.36 7.34
CA THR A 415 -13.55 8.78 7.16
C THR A 415 -13.29 9.64 8.39
N GLY A 416 -12.81 9.07 9.49
CA GLY A 416 -12.68 9.74 10.78
C GLY A 416 -13.98 9.75 11.62
N ALA A 417 -15.05 9.09 11.15
CA ALA A 417 -16.29 8.99 11.92
C ALA A 417 -16.16 8.01 13.08
N SER A 418 -16.79 8.33 14.22
CA SER A 418 -16.74 7.49 15.42
C SER A 418 -17.45 6.14 15.20
N ARG A 419 -16.79 5.05 15.61
CA ARG A 419 -17.34 3.70 15.68
C ARG A 419 -18.10 3.42 16.99
N THR A 420 -18.05 4.33 17.97
CA THR A 420 -18.71 4.13 19.28
C THR A 420 -20.21 3.88 19.12
N GLY A 421 -20.68 2.80 19.71
CA GLY A 421 -22.10 2.39 19.65
C GLY A 421 -22.56 1.85 18.29
N LYS A 422 -21.63 1.52 17.39
CA LYS A 422 -21.93 0.97 16.05
C LYS A 422 -21.32 -0.41 15.87
N THR A 423 -22.04 -1.26 15.16
CA THR A 423 -21.63 -2.62 14.77
C THR A 423 -21.67 -2.72 13.25
N VAL A 424 -20.74 -2.03 12.57
CA VAL A 424 -20.76 -1.88 11.11
C VAL A 424 -19.60 -2.63 10.47
N ILE A 425 -19.92 -3.48 9.49
CA ILE A 425 -18.95 -4.19 8.66
C ILE A 425 -18.40 -3.24 7.59
N GLY A 426 -17.09 -3.26 7.36
CA GLY A 426 -16.42 -2.49 6.33
C GLY A 426 -15.65 -1.29 6.85
N ALA A 427 -15.05 -0.53 5.91
CA ALA A 427 -14.14 0.58 6.20
C ALA A 427 -14.86 1.82 6.76
N VAL A 428 -16.16 1.98 6.51
CA VAL A 428 -16.94 3.19 6.82
C VAL A 428 -18.20 2.85 7.60
N VAL A 429 -18.52 3.66 8.62
CA VAL A 429 -19.69 3.48 9.51
C VAL A 429 -20.86 4.44 9.23
N LYS A 430 -20.76 5.27 8.20
CA LYS A 430 -21.82 6.21 7.76
C LYS A 430 -22.96 5.50 7.05
#